data_c6e6c05599668d868b1cc9473eb64b8a
#
_entry.id   c6e6c05599668d868b1cc9473eb64b8a
#
_cell.length_a   1.000
_cell.length_b   1.000
_cell.length_c   1.000
_cell.angle_alpha   90.00
_cell.angle_beta   90.00
_cell.angle_gamma   90.00
#
_symmetry.space_group_name_H-M   'P 1'
#
loop_
_entity.id
_entity.type
_entity.pdbx_description
1 polymer ?
#
loop_
_entity_poly.entity_id
_entity_poly.type
_entity_poly.pdbx_seq_one_letter_code
_entity_poly.pdbx_strand_id
1 'polypeptide(L)'
;MNAKKLLKGSLMALMLPTILLSCSDNNNEPNESEMSAAKKAIIAQCVNNVVVPTYKSLADASMDLASVCADLKENPTQENVNKACKKWVEARKYWELSEAFLFGAASDYNIDPHIDSWPLQKSKLDQTLSNADLISELDTDGAGADGFSTLGYGLLGFHAVEYVIFRDGQPRNVSEI
;
A
#
# COMPACT_ATOMS: atom_id res chain seq x y z
N MET A 1 5.40 77.20 -3.51
CA MET A 1 6.64 76.71 -2.85
C MET A 1 6.76 75.24 -3.06
N ASN A 2 7.46 74.90 -4.07
CA ASN A 2 8.56 73.95 -4.23
C ASN A 2 8.66 72.79 -3.24
N ALA A 3 8.51 71.55 -3.73
CA ALA A 3 9.68 70.69 -3.87
C ALA A 3 9.27 69.36 -4.53
N LYS A 4 9.72 69.19 -5.74
CA LYS A 4 9.88 67.93 -6.43
C LYS A 4 10.95 67.12 -5.71
N LYS A 5 10.64 65.88 -5.26
CA LYS A 5 11.66 64.89 -5.01
C LYS A 5 11.43 63.71 -5.93
N LEU A 6 12.32 63.55 -6.87
CA LEU A 6 12.54 62.38 -7.71
C LEU A 6 12.77 61.14 -6.84
N LEU A 7 11.95 60.17 -7.00
CA LEU A 7 12.25 58.80 -6.52
C LEU A 7 12.88 58.05 -7.71
N LYS A 8 14.17 57.93 -7.69
CA LYS A 8 14.91 57.06 -8.60
C LYS A 8 14.61 55.59 -8.22
N GLY A 9 13.69 54.98 -8.94
CA GLY A 9 13.49 53.53 -8.86
C GLY A 9 14.68 52.83 -9.52
N SER A 10 15.46 52.15 -8.71
CA SER A 10 16.51 51.28 -9.15
C SER A 10 15.87 50.00 -9.67
N LEU A 11 15.80 49.88 -10.98
CA LEU A 11 15.35 48.64 -11.64
C LEU A 11 16.50 47.61 -11.51
N MET A 12 16.39 46.82 -10.46
CA MET A 12 17.32 45.71 -10.26
C MET A 12 16.87 44.59 -11.21
N ALA A 13 17.47 44.57 -12.40
CA ALA A 13 17.32 43.50 -13.37
C ALA A 13 17.83 42.22 -12.75
N LEU A 14 16.94 41.35 -12.35
CA LEU A 14 17.23 39.96 -11.93
C LEU A 14 17.69 39.23 -13.20
N MET A 15 18.98 39.21 -13.44
CA MET A 15 19.61 38.31 -14.42
C MET A 15 19.47 36.88 -13.85
N LEU A 16 18.43 36.16 -14.27
CA LEU A 16 18.45 34.71 -14.19
C LEU A 16 19.60 34.23 -15.09
N PRO A 17 20.53 33.46 -14.55
CA PRO A 17 21.45 32.75 -15.43
C PRO A 17 20.62 31.67 -16.14
N THR A 18 20.29 31.92 -17.38
CA THR A 18 19.89 30.83 -18.29
C THR A 18 21.12 29.94 -18.41
N ILE A 19 21.12 28.87 -17.63
CA ILE A 19 22.00 27.74 -17.85
C ILE A 19 21.52 27.14 -19.18
N LEU A 20 22.07 27.61 -20.26
CA LEU A 20 22.10 26.91 -21.51
C LEU A 20 22.90 25.64 -21.23
N LEU A 21 22.17 24.53 -20.90
CA LEU A 21 22.75 23.22 -21.10
C LEU A 21 22.97 23.11 -22.60
N SER A 22 24.16 23.63 -23.02
CA SER A 22 24.74 23.27 -24.29
C SER A 22 24.92 21.77 -24.23
N CYS A 23 24.12 21.04 -25.00
CA CYS A 23 24.51 19.71 -25.41
C CYS A 23 25.81 19.88 -26.18
N SER A 24 26.90 19.76 -25.48
CA SER A 24 28.18 19.56 -26.10
C SER A 24 28.11 18.24 -26.83
N ASP A 25 28.15 18.26 -28.15
CA ASP A 25 28.41 17.10 -28.99
C ASP A 25 29.81 16.53 -28.67
N ASN A 26 29.97 16.03 -27.47
CA ASN A 26 30.97 15.03 -27.17
C ASN A 26 30.36 13.70 -27.55
N ASN A 27 30.77 13.15 -28.70
CA ASN A 27 30.48 11.82 -29.20
C ASN A 27 30.97 10.69 -28.28
N ASN A 28 30.78 10.82 -26.97
CA ASN A 28 30.93 9.81 -25.95
C ASN A 28 29.54 9.42 -25.45
N GLU A 29 28.66 8.97 -26.36
CA GLU A 29 27.53 8.18 -25.89
C GLU A 29 28.09 6.96 -25.15
N PRO A 30 27.65 6.68 -23.92
CA PRO A 30 28.07 5.49 -23.23
C PRO A 30 27.76 4.29 -24.10
N ASN A 31 28.74 3.42 -24.29
CA ASN A 31 28.53 2.24 -25.13
C ASN A 31 27.38 1.39 -24.55
N GLU A 32 26.77 0.57 -25.38
CA GLU A 32 25.57 -0.20 -25.00
C GLU A 32 25.82 -1.09 -23.76
N SER A 33 27.06 -1.55 -23.57
CA SER A 33 27.46 -2.35 -22.40
C SER A 33 27.52 -1.53 -21.11
N GLU A 34 28.02 -0.29 -21.15
CA GLU A 34 28.07 0.63 -19.99
C GLU A 34 26.67 1.09 -19.60
N MET A 35 25.84 1.42 -20.57
CA MET A 35 24.42 1.74 -20.35
C MET A 35 23.68 0.54 -19.73
N SER A 36 23.94 -0.68 -20.19
CA SER A 36 23.39 -1.90 -19.64
C SER A 36 23.83 -2.14 -18.19
N ALA A 37 25.11 -1.91 -17.87
CA ALA A 37 25.64 -2.04 -16.52
C ALA A 37 25.03 -1.00 -15.56
N ALA A 38 24.90 0.26 -15.98
CA ALA A 38 24.26 1.31 -15.20
C ALA A 38 22.78 1.00 -14.94
N LYS A 39 22.03 0.56 -15.92
CA LYS A 39 20.62 0.14 -15.76
C LYS A 39 20.48 -1.01 -14.77
N LYS A 40 21.33 -2.03 -14.86
CA LYS A 40 21.33 -3.16 -13.92
C LYS A 40 21.62 -2.71 -12.49
N ALA A 41 22.56 -1.78 -12.30
CA ALA A 41 22.87 -1.25 -10.97
C ALA A 41 21.68 -0.48 -10.37
N ILE A 42 20.99 0.36 -11.16
CA ILE A 42 19.81 1.10 -10.74
C ILE A 42 18.68 0.12 -10.36
N ILE A 43 18.42 -0.87 -11.21
CA ILE A 43 17.39 -1.89 -10.93
C ILE A 43 17.72 -2.64 -9.64
N ALA A 44 18.98 -3.09 -9.46
CA ALA A 44 19.38 -3.79 -8.25
C ALA A 44 19.20 -2.93 -7.00
N GLN A 45 19.55 -1.64 -7.04
CA GLN A 45 19.32 -0.72 -5.94
C GLN A 45 17.83 -0.55 -5.64
N CYS A 46 17.01 -0.35 -6.65
CA CYS A 46 15.56 -0.22 -6.49
C CYS A 46 14.97 -1.49 -5.85
N VAL A 47 15.29 -2.66 -6.39
CA VAL A 47 14.78 -3.93 -5.88
C VAL A 47 15.24 -4.16 -4.43
N ASN A 48 16.53 -4.04 -4.16
CA ASN A 48 17.08 -4.40 -2.84
C ASN A 48 16.76 -3.37 -1.74
N ASN A 49 16.62 -2.08 -2.09
CA ASN A 49 16.49 -1.01 -1.10
C ASN A 49 15.04 -0.47 -1.00
N VAL A 50 14.17 -0.80 -1.94
CA VAL A 50 12.78 -0.33 -1.94
C VAL A 50 11.81 -1.50 -2.02
N VAL A 51 11.82 -2.27 -3.12
CA VAL A 51 10.80 -3.29 -3.39
C VAL A 51 10.79 -4.37 -2.31
N VAL A 52 11.93 -5.03 -2.10
CA VAL A 52 12.05 -6.14 -1.14
C VAL A 52 11.76 -5.68 0.30
N PRO A 53 12.32 -4.57 0.81
CA PRO A 53 11.98 -4.08 2.15
C PRO A 53 10.51 -3.71 2.32
N THR A 54 9.86 -3.15 1.29
CA THR A 54 8.43 -2.80 1.35
C THR A 54 7.57 -4.05 1.46
N TYR A 55 7.78 -5.05 0.59
CA TYR A 55 7.04 -6.31 0.69
C TYR A 55 7.33 -7.08 1.97
N LYS A 56 8.58 -7.03 2.47
CA LYS A 56 8.87 -7.60 3.77
C LYS A 56 8.08 -6.92 4.89
N SER A 57 8.03 -5.60 4.90
CA SER A 57 7.28 -4.84 5.89
C SER A 57 5.77 -5.11 5.77
N LEU A 58 5.25 -5.27 4.55
CA LEU A 58 3.87 -5.67 4.32
C LEU A 58 3.59 -7.06 4.92
N ALA A 59 4.46 -8.03 4.66
CA ALA A 59 4.30 -9.38 5.20
C ALA A 59 4.33 -9.37 6.74
N ASP A 60 5.34 -8.71 7.33
CA ASP A 60 5.45 -8.60 8.80
C ASP A 60 4.21 -7.94 9.41
N ALA A 61 3.74 -6.81 8.85
CA ALA A 61 2.55 -6.10 9.33
C ALA A 61 1.25 -6.90 9.13
N SER A 62 1.16 -7.70 8.07
CA SER A 62 0.01 -8.58 7.82
C SER A 62 -0.02 -9.75 8.82
N MET A 63 1.13 -10.30 9.18
CA MET A 63 1.23 -11.32 10.23
C MET A 63 0.84 -10.75 11.61
N ASP A 64 1.27 -9.53 11.92
CA ASP A 64 0.84 -8.81 13.12
C ASP A 64 -0.67 -8.59 13.14
N LEU A 65 -1.26 -8.17 12.01
CA LEU A 65 -2.70 -8.01 11.86
C LEU A 65 -3.43 -9.34 12.10
N ALA A 66 -2.97 -10.43 11.49
CA ALA A 66 -3.55 -11.76 11.70
C ALA A 66 -3.50 -12.18 13.17
N SER A 67 -2.38 -11.93 13.86
CA SER A 67 -2.23 -12.21 15.28
C SER A 67 -3.25 -11.46 16.14
N VAL A 68 -3.41 -10.15 15.92
CA VAL A 68 -4.38 -9.38 16.74
C VAL A 68 -5.83 -9.69 16.37
N CYS A 69 -6.11 -10.15 15.15
CA CYS A 69 -7.43 -10.66 14.79
C CYS A 69 -7.71 -11.99 15.49
N ALA A 70 -6.73 -12.86 15.65
CA ALA A 70 -6.86 -14.08 16.45
C ALA A 70 -7.12 -13.74 17.93
N ASP A 71 -6.39 -12.77 18.51
CA ASP A 71 -6.65 -12.28 19.86
C ASP A 71 -8.07 -11.71 20.02
N LEU A 72 -8.55 -10.98 19.00
CA LEU A 72 -9.91 -10.44 18.99
C LEU A 72 -10.97 -11.55 18.96
N LYS A 73 -10.74 -12.60 18.17
CA LYS A 73 -11.62 -13.78 18.11
C LYS A 73 -11.71 -14.47 19.48
N GLU A 74 -10.58 -14.73 20.12
CA GLU A 74 -10.52 -15.40 21.44
C GLU A 74 -11.05 -14.53 22.58
N ASN A 75 -10.83 -13.21 22.50
CA ASN A 75 -11.24 -12.26 23.53
C ASN A 75 -11.82 -11.00 22.89
N PRO A 76 -13.13 -10.99 22.55
CA PRO A 76 -13.78 -9.88 21.89
C PRO A 76 -13.97 -8.69 22.86
N THR A 77 -13.03 -7.77 22.84
CA THR A 77 -13.03 -6.52 23.62
C THR A 77 -12.86 -5.32 22.71
N GLN A 78 -13.35 -4.16 23.14
CA GLN A 78 -13.13 -2.91 22.40
C GLN A 78 -11.63 -2.58 22.24
N GLU A 79 -10.82 -2.94 23.22
CA GLU A 79 -9.36 -2.77 23.13
C GLU A 79 -8.78 -3.60 21.98
N ASN A 80 -9.20 -4.85 21.81
CA ASN A 80 -8.73 -5.72 20.74
C ASN A 80 -9.26 -5.26 19.37
N VAL A 81 -10.49 -4.75 19.27
CA VAL A 81 -10.98 -4.08 18.04
C VAL A 81 -10.08 -2.91 17.69
N ASN A 82 -9.77 -2.05 18.65
CA ASN A 82 -8.90 -0.90 18.43
C ASN A 82 -7.48 -1.29 18.02
N LYS A 83 -6.95 -2.39 18.55
CA LYS A 83 -5.65 -2.95 18.13
C LYS A 83 -5.70 -3.46 16.70
N ALA A 84 -6.73 -4.22 16.35
CA ALA A 84 -6.93 -4.73 14.99
C ALA A 84 -7.01 -3.59 13.98
N CYS A 85 -7.78 -2.54 14.27
CA CYS A 85 -7.87 -1.34 13.43
C CYS A 85 -6.50 -0.67 13.22
N LYS A 86 -5.69 -0.53 14.28
CA LYS A 86 -4.34 0.05 14.16
C LYS A 86 -3.43 -0.81 13.29
N LYS A 87 -3.45 -2.14 13.46
CA LYS A 87 -2.64 -3.06 12.68
C LYS A 87 -3.11 -3.15 11.22
N TRP A 88 -4.40 -3.03 10.97
CA TRP A 88 -4.93 -2.90 9.62
C TRP A 88 -4.39 -1.66 8.91
N VAL A 89 -4.42 -0.50 9.56
CA VAL A 89 -3.86 0.76 9.00
C VAL A 89 -2.35 0.62 8.73
N GLU A 90 -1.61 -0.05 9.62
CA GLU A 90 -0.18 -0.29 9.43
C GLU A 90 0.10 -1.19 8.23
N ALA A 91 -0.61 -2.32 8.11
CA ALA A 91 -0.47 -3.23 6.98
C ALA A 91 -0.91 -2.57 5.65
N ARG A 92 -2.07 -1.89 5.66
CA ARG A 92 -2.58 -1.15 4.50
C ARG A 92 -1.57 -0.12 3.99
N LYS A 93 -0.89 0.60 4.87
CA LYS A 93 0.16 1.55 4.49
C LYS A 93 1.26 0.90 3.63
N TYR A 94 1.72 -0.29 3.99
CA TYR A 94 2.76 -0.97 3.22
C TYR A 94 2.23 -1.53 1.90
N TRP A 95 0.96 -1.93 1.86
CA TRP A 95 0.30 -2.28 0.61
C TRP A 95 0.27 -1.09 -0.35
N GLU A 96 -0.24 0.06 0.07
CA GLU A 96 -0.26 1.30 -0.72
C GLU A 96 1.14 1.70 -1.23
N LEU A 97 2.17 1.54 -0.40
CA LEU A 97 3.56 1.79 -0.82
C LEU A 97 4.05 0.79 -1.88
N SER A 98 3.46 -0.40 -1.96
CA SER A 98 3.84 -1.43 -2.93
C SER A 98 3.16 -1.28 -4.29
N GLU A 99 2.12 -0.48 -4.42
CA GLU A 99 1.36 -0.31 -5.66
C GLU A 99 2.21 0.22 -6.82
N ALA A 100 3.29 0.95 -6.52
CA ALA A 100 4.23 1.43 -7.53
C ALA A 100 4.98 0.31 -8.28
N PHE A 101 4.94 -0.94 -7.79
CA PHE A 101 5.68 -2.07 -8.34
C PHE A 101 4.88 -3.40 -8.34
N LEU A 102 3.59 -3.32 -8.67
CA LEU A 102 2.69 -4.47 -8.88
C LEU A 102 2.97 -5.17 -10.22
N PHE A 103 4.22 -5.53 -10.47
CA PHE A 103 4.67 -6.23 -11.67
C PHE A 103 5.60 -7.40 -11.27
N GLY A 104 6.01 -8.21 -12.25
CA GLY A 104 6.79 -9.42 -12.00
C GLY A 104 6.04 -10.38 -11.08
N ALA A 105 6.66 -10.83 -10.00
CA ALA A 105 6.07 -11.79 -9.08
C ALA A 105 4.70 -11.35 -8.53
N ALA A 106 4.49 -10.06 -8.25
CA ALA A 106 3.20 -9.56 -7.78
C ALA A 106 2.09 -9.79 -8.81
N SER A 107 2.38 -9.54 -10.08
CA SER A 107 1.46 -9.82 -11.20
C SER A 107 1.34 -11.32 -11.48
N ASP A 108 2.46 -12.04 -11.49
CA ASP A 108 2.51 -13.48 -11.83
C ASP A 108 1.70 -14.33 -10.82
N TYR A 109 1.69 -13.93 -9.56
CA TYR A 109 0.92 -14.56 -8.48
C TYR A 109 -0.44 -13.88 -8.22
N ASN A 110 -0.82 -12.91 -9.04
CA ASN A 110 -2.13 -12.24 -8.95
C ASN A 110 -2.41 -11.68 -7.54
N ILE A 111 -1.40 -11.07 -6.92
CA ILE A 111 -1.46 -10.66 -5.50
C ILE A 111 -2.53 -9.60 -5.28
N ASP A 112 -2.61 -8.58 -6.13
CA ASP A 112 -3.53 -7.45 -5.99
C ASP A 112 -5.01 -7.89 -5.81
N PRO A 113 -5.63 -8.66 -6.71
CA PRO A 113 -7.02 -9.05 -6.53
C PRO A 113 -7.27 -9.97 -5.32
N HIS A 114 -6.22 -10.61 -4.78
CA HIS A 114 -6.36 -11.40 -3.55
C HIS A 114 -6.39 -10.55 -2.28
N ILE A 115 -5.68 -9.43 -2.27
CA ILE A 115 -5.53 -8.62 -1.04
C ILE A 115 -6.31 -7.31 -1.09
N ASP A 116 -6.63 -6.75 -2.27
CA ASP A 116 -7.22 -5.42 -2.40
C ASP A 116 -8.34 -5.30 -3.44
N SER A 117 -9.10 -6.35 -3.65
CA SER A 117 -10.19 -6.34 -4.64
C SER A 117 -11.30 -5.36 -4.29
N TRP A 118 -11.67 -4.53 -5.23
CA TRP A 118 -12.77 -3.58 -5.13
C TRP A 118 -13.70 -3.71 -6.36
N PRO A 119 -15.03 -3.58 -6.22
CA PRO A 119 -15.78 -3.28 -4.98
C PRO A 119 -16.02 -4.51 -4.10
N LEU A 120 -16.08 -4.27 -2.78
CA LEU A 120 -16.48 -5.30 -1.81
C LEU A 120 -17.93 -5.76 -2.06
N GLN A 121 -18.17 -7.06 -2.11
CA GLN A 121 -19.50 -7.65 -2.27
C GLN A 121 -20.21 -7.77 -0.92
N LYS A 122 -20.58 -6.63 -0.31
CA LYS A 122 -21.09 -6.54 1.07
C LYS A 122 -22.19 -7.56 1.40
N SER A 123 -23.25 -7.62 0.61
CA SER A 123 -24.35 -8.54 0.88
C SER A 123 -23.93 -10.02 0.85
N LYS A 124 -22.99 -10.36 -0.01
CA LYS A 124 -22.47 -11.72 -0.08
C LYS A 124 -21.50 -11.99 1.08
N LEU A 125 -20.72 -10.98 1.49
CA LEU A 125 -19.88 -11.09 2.68
C LEU A 125 -20.72 -11.28 3.94
N ASP A 126 -21.82 -10.54 4.12
CA ASP A 126 -22.75 -10.73 5.24
C ASP A 126 -23.34 -12.14 5.26
N GLN A 127 -23.72 -12.68 4.11
CA GLN A 127 -24.21 -14.06 3.99
C GLN A 127 -23.11 -15.07 4.37
N THR A 128 -21.86 -14.84 3.92
CA THR A 128 -20.72 -15.69 4.25
C THR A 128 -20.45 -15.68 5.75
N LEU A 129 -20.37 -14.49 6.36
CA LEU A 129 -20.13 -14.33 7.80
C LEU A 129 -21.25 -14.90 8.66
N SER A 130 -22.47 -14.95 8.15
CA SER A 130 -23.64 -15.54 8.85
C SER A 130 -23.72 -17.06 8.69
N ASN A 131 -22.89 -17.67 7.86
CA ASN A 131 -22.87 -19.11 7.63
C ASN A 131 -21.85 -19.79 8.56
N ALA A 132 -22.34 -20.26 9.73
CA ALA A 132 -21.49 -20.86 10.75
C ALA A 132 -20.73 -22.11 10.26
N ASP A 133 -21.33 -22.91 9.37
CA ASP A 133 -20.67 -24.10 8.83
C ASP A 133 -19.49 -23.70 7.96
N LEU A 134 -19.67 -22.72 7.08
CA LEU A 134 -18.60 -22.21 6.21
C LEU A 134 -17.48 -21.55 7.03
N ILE A 135 -17.83 -20.75 8.05
CA ILE A 135 -16.83 -20.13 8.93
C ILE A 135 -16.04 -21.20 9.68
N SER A 136 -16.71 -22.25 10.18
CA SER A 136 -16.04 -23.38 10.83
C SER A 136 -15.09 -24.12 9.87
N GLU A 137 -15.49 -24.31 8.62
CA GLU A 137 -14.65 -24.93 7.59
C GLU A 137 -13.40 -24.09 7.31
N LEU A 138 -13.56 -22.77 7.15
CA LEU A 138 -12.46 -21.83 6.92
C LEU A 138 -11.52 -21.71 8.13
N ASP A 139 -11.99 -21.97 9.33
CA ASP A 139 -11.23 -21.91 10.58
C ASP A 139 -10.47 -23.23 10.87
N THR A 140 -10.64 -24.24 10.05
CA THR A 140 -9.95 -25.53 10.22
C THR A 140 -8.49 -25.40 9.85
N ASP A 141 -7.59 -25.92 10.70
CA ASP A 141 -6.16 -26.01 10.42
C ASP A 141 -5.93 -26.72 9.09
N GLY A 142 -5.26 -26.02 8.16
CA GLY A 142 -4.97 -26.52 6.81
C GLY A 142 -5.98 -26.07 5.73
N ALA A 143 -7.06 -25.38 6.07
CA ALA A 143 -7.91 -24.72 5.07
C ALA A 143 -7.11 -23.65 4.27
N GLY A 144 -6.17 -22.97 4.93
CA GLY A 144 -5.14 -22.11 4.33
C GLY A 144 -5.60 -21.30 3.12
N ALA A 145 -4.68 -21.10 2.18
CA ALA A 145 -4.97 -20.42 0.91
C ALA A 145 -6.01 -21.17 0.05
N ASP A 146 -6.08 -22.47 0.14
CA ASP A 146 -7.00 -23.30 -0.67
C ASP A 146 -8.47 -23.17 -0.20
N GLY A 147 -8.71 -23.07 1.11
CA GLY A 147 -10.04 -22.80 1.66
C GLY A 147 -10.57 -21.44 1.22
N PHE A 148 -9.72 -20.43 1.20
CA PHE A 148 -10.07 -19.08 0.74
C PHE A 148 -10.19 -18.97 -0.78
N SER A 149 -9.59 -19.86 -1.56
CA SER A 149 -9.70 -19.86 -3.02
C SER A 149 -11.14 -20.08 -3.50
N THR A 150 -12.00 -20.67 -2.68
CA THR A 150 -13.43 -20.85 -2.97
C THR A 150 -14.25 -19.58 -2.75
N LEU A 151 -13.72 -18.64 -1.98
CA LEU A 151 -14.31 -17.31 -1.80
C LEU A 151 -13.87 -16.40 -2.96
N GLY A 152 -14.79 -15.77 -3.64
CA GLY A 152 -14.43 -14.80 -4.70
C GLY A 152 -13.66 -13.61 -4.12
N TYR A 153 -12.77 -13.02 -4.90
CA TYR A 153 -11.93 -11.88 -4.51
C TYR A 153 -12.65 -10.73 -3.81
N GLY A 154 -13.90 -10.43 -4.20
CA GLY A 154 -14.71 -9.39 -3.56
C GLY A 154 -15.20 -9.72 -2.14
N LEU A 155 -14.74 -10.81 -1.52
CA LEU A 155 -15.02 -11.22 -0.15
C LEU A 155 -13.77 -11.29 0.72
N LEU A 156 -12.61 -10.95 0.18
CA LEU A 156 -11.29 -11.15 0.80
C LEU A 156 -10.52 -9.83 0.91
N GLY A 157 -9.35 -9.92 1.54
CA GLY A 157 -8.38 -8.86 1.57
C GLY A 157 -8.71 -7.72 2.54
N PHE A 158 -8.03 -6.60 2.32
CA PHE A 158 -8.11 -5.43 3.20
C PHE A 158 -9.52 -4.91 3.38
N HIS A 159 -10.30 -4.84 2.29
CA HIS A 159 -11.67 -4.31 2.34
C HIS A 159 -12.64 -5.22 3.11
N ALA A 160 -12.45 -6.54 3.07
CA ALA A 160 -13.25 -7.45 3.87
C ALA A 160 -12.95 -7.31 5.36
N VAL A 161 -11.67 -7.24 5.73
CA VAL A 161 -11.27 -7.01 7.13
C VAL A 161 -11.74 -5.64 7.61
N GLU A 162 -11.57 -4.60 6.80
CA GLU A 162 -12.07 -3.25 7.08
C GLU A 162 -13.58 -3.28 7.39
N TYR A 163 -14.36 -3.94 6.55
CA TYR A 163 -15.81 -4.05 6.74
C TYR A 163 -16.20 -4.66 8.09
N VAL A 164 -15.41 -5.62 8.56
CA VAL A 164 -15.66 -6.29 9.85
C VAL A 164 -15.30 -5.40 11.04
N ILE A 165 -14.13 -4.75 11.02
CA ILE A 165 -13.58 -4.08 12.21
C ILE A 165 -13.83 -2.56 12.25
N PHE A 166 -14.24 -1.94 11.13
CA PHE A 166 -14.56 -0.51 11.07
C PHE A 166 -16.03 -0.26 10.78
N ARG A 167 -16.52 0.89 11.24
CA ARG A 167 -17.83 1.46 10.88
C ARG A 167 -17.66 2.98 10.73
N ASP A 168 -18.04 3.50 9.57
CA ASP A 168 -17.99 4.95 9.26
C ASP A 168 -16.60 5.57 9.54
N GLY A 169 -15.54 4.84 9.19
CA GLY A 169 -14.15 5.28 9.37
C GLY A 169 -13.64 5.24 10.81
N GLN A 170 -14.40 4.66 11.74
CA GLN A 170 -14.02 4.49 13.14
C GLN A 170 -13.98 3.00 13.53
N PRO A 171 -13.21 2.61 14.54
CA PRO A 171 -13.29 1.27 15.09
C PRO A 171 -14.74 0.91 15.44
N ARG A 172 -15.21 -0.24 14.95
CA ARG A 172 -16.56 -0.72 15.23
C ARG A 172 -16.73 -0.96 16.72
N ASN A 173 -17.95 -0.78 17.23
CA ASN A 173 -18.29 -1.20 18.58
C ASN A 173 -18.20 -2.73 18.66
N VAL A 174 -17.51 -3.26 19.68
CA VAL A 174 -17.33 -4.70 19.85
C VAL A 174 -18.65 -5.47 19.94
N SER A 175 -19.72 -4.84 20.40
CA SER A 175 -21.07 -5.46 20.43
C SER A 175 -21.72 -5.67 19.06
N GLU A 176 -21.09 -5.18 18.00
CA GLU A 176 -21.56 -5.27 16.62
C GLU A 176 -20.73 -6.26 15.77
N ILE A 177 -19.73 -6.90 16.37
CA ILE A 177 -18.82 -7.86 15.71
C ILE A 177 -19.15 -9.34 16.04
#